data_a73808be6d4fb5a0771af2d87b0ebdf3
#
_entry.id   a73808be6d4fb5a0771af2d87b0ebdf3
#
_cell.length_a   1.000
_cell.length_b   1.000
_cell.length_c   1.000
_cell.angle_alpha   90.00
_cell.angle_beta   90.00
_cell.angle_gamma   90.00
#
_symmetry.space_group_name_H-M   'P 1'
#
loop_
_entity.id
_entity.type
_entity.pdbx_description
1 polymer ?
#
loop_
_entity_poly.entity_id
_entity_poly.type
_entity_poly.pdbx_seq_one_letter_code
_entity_poly.pdbx_strand_id
1 'polypeptide(L)'
;MKKLRFTIGTIYMLIALSANAQSILPPVMEWKGKSESFIAKTNNPWITTAEKSGFQTTPDYKETMRWFKKLVAASPLLTMVSIGKSVEGRDIYMIMASSEKNTTAAALKKSGKPILLAQAGIHSGEIDGKDAGMMLLRDIAFGNKKSLLNKVNFLFIPILSVDAHEHSSPYNRPNQRGPQNQGWRTNAQNLNLNRDYAKIDTREIRSVIQVMNEYDPVLYMDIHVTDGVDYQYDITFGGLGLQGNSPGIAQWLETTYKPAADKDLTANGHIPGQLLTALNDIDFSKGNVLTAGGPRFSDSYGNMRHMASILVENHSLKPFKQRVLATYVLLESTLKLLATQGGALKEITEKDKAIRLAKVPMAWKVPQMDEMVNFERSANVKISVAAAAPPDSLNLLGIASRILKSPVTNADYVEWLGKPITMKIVNYKGTEPTDFITRPKGYWIPPSCDDIIARLKLHGIKMEIINEPREVAVEMYRITKYVYGDDNHQLEPFEGHMQVSGTTKAETRKQLFPAGSVYISTDQPLGDLAMVLLEPTSKDSYFSWGFFLSIFQRTEYMEAYVMEPMAKKMLEDSSALQKEFEEKKAADKVFAKDPTAILTWFYSKTKFYDDRYLLYPVGREL
;
A
#
# COMPACT_ATOMS: atom_id res chain seq x y z
N MET A 1 65.95 -11.41 -10.41
CA MET A 1 65.01 -12.55 -10.43
C MET A 1 64.11 -12.69 -9.19
N LYS A 2 64.52 -12.26 -7.97
CA LYS A 2 63.66 -12.36 -6.75
C LYS A 2 62.48 -11.37 -6.72
N LYS A 3 62.59 -10.17 -7.30
CA LYS A 3 61.50 -9.17 -7.34
C LYS A 3 60.34 -9.56 -8.28
N LEU A 4 60.63 -10.28 -9.38
CA LEU A 4 59.61 -10.69 -10.35
C LEU A 4 58.71 -11.84 -9.86
N ARG A 5 59.27 -12.74 -9.00
CA ARG A 5 58.49 -13.82 -8.42
C ARG A 5 57.48 -13.36 -7.35
N PHE A 6 57.77 -12.27 -6.64
CA PHE A 6 56.87 -11.71 -5.64
C PHE A 6 55.67 -11.02 -6.29
N THR A 7 55.89 -10.30 -7.41
CA THR A 7 54.81 -9.63 -8.13
C THR A 7 53.84 -10.60 -8.80
N ILE A 8 54.32 -11.71 -9.35
CA ILE A 8 53.48 -12.76 -9.95
C ILE A 8 52.66 -13.50 -8.87
N GLY A 9 53.24 -13.76 -7.69
CA GLY A 9 52.53 -14.38 -6.56
C GLY A 9 51.37 -13.49 -6.03
N THR A 10 51.58 -12.21 -5.95
CA THR A 10 50.54 -11.23 -5.51
C THR A 10 49.42 -11.07 -6.53
N ILE A 11 49.73 -11.09 -7.84
CA ILE A 11 48.71 -11.05 -8.91
C ILE A 11 47.90 -12.35 -8.91
N TYR A 12 48.48 -13.51 -8.74
CA TYR A 12 47.76 -14.77 -8.62
C TYR A 12 46.89 -14.85 -7.36
N MET A 13 47.32 -14.27 -6.27
CA MET A 13 46.54 -14.23 -5.03
C MET A 13 45.36 -13.25 -5.13
N LEU A 14 45.49 -12.11 -5.85
CA LEU A 14 44.41 -11.19 -6.14
C LEU A 14 43.38 -11.77 -7.16
N ILE A 15 43.86 -12.54 -8.14
CA ILE A 15 42.98 -13.23 -9.09
C ILE A 15 42.21 -14.38 -8.43
N ALA A 16 42.83 -15.08 -7.49
CA ALA A 16 42.19 -16.18 -6.72
C ALA A 16 41.12 -15.64 -5.75
N LEU A 17 41.29 -14.44 -5.20
CA LEU A 17 40.27 -13.80 -4.34
C LEU A 17 39.05 -13.27 -5.10
N SER A 18 39.21 -12.96 -6.38
CA SER A 18 38.07 -12.55 -7.21
C SER A 18 37.27 -13.74 -7.80
N ALA A 19 37.78 -14.96 -7.73
CA ALA A 19 37.13 -16.16 -8.29
C ALA A 19 36.14 -16.87 -7.31
N ASN A 20 36.08 -16.43 -6.06
CA ASN A 20 35.17 -16.98 -5.03
C ASN A 20 34.17 -15.98 -4.48
N ALA A 21 33.57 -15.15 -5.32
CA ALA A 21 32.31 -14.51 -4.96
C ALA A 21 31.23 -15.61 -4.95
N GLN A 22 31.21 -16.38 -3.90
CA GLN A 22 30.13 -17.33 -3.63
C GLN A 22 28.83 -16.54 -3.62
N SER A 23 27.89 -16.89 -4.52
CA SER A 23 26.59 -16.27 -4.51
C SER A 23 25.97 -16.45 -3.13
N ILE A 24 25.71 -15.35 -2.42
CA ILE A 24 25.04 -15.36 -1.12
C ILE A 24 23.57 -15.76 -1.24
N LEU A 25 23.02 -15.70 -2.46
CA LEU A 25 21.65 -16.09 -2.75
C LEU A 25 21.52 -17.61 -2.87
N PRO A 26 20.36 -18.19 -2.51
CA PRO A 26 20.07 -19.61 -2.66
C PRO A 26 20.33 -20.15 -4.05
N PRO A 27 20.48 -21.47 -4.22
CA PRO A 27 20.63 -22.07 -5.55
C PRO A 27 19.48 -21.73 -6.48
N VAL A 28 19.77 -21.39 -7.73
CA VAL A 28 18.74 -21.11 -8.75
C VAL A 28 18.28 -22.42 -9.40
N MET A 29 16.99 -22.53 -9.62
CA MET A 29 16.42 -23.59 -10.46
C MET A 29 16.55 -23.21 -11.95
N GLU A 30 16.99 -24.14 -12.77
CA GLU A 30 16.96 -23.94 -14.22
C GLU A 30 15.52 -23.77 -14.71
N TRP A 31 15.34 -22.78 -15.57
CA TRP A 31 14.04 -22.47 -16.15
C TRP A 31 14.12 -22.27 -17.66
N LYS A 32 13.14 -22.83 -18.37
CA LYS A 32 12.87 -22.59 -19.78
C LYS A 32 11.36 -22.55 -19.98
N GLY A 33 10.88 -21.54 -20.70
CA GLY A 33 9.46 -21.38 -20.97
C GLY A 33 9.20 -20.95 -22.40
N LYS A 34 7.96 -21.18 -22.89
CA LYS A 34 7.54 -20.74 -24.23
C LYS A 34 7.58 -19.21 -24.36
N SER A 35 7.45 -18.48 -23.26
CA SER A 35 7.55 -17.02 -23.23
C SER A 35 8.92 -16.48 -23.68
N GLU A 36 9.98 -17.31 -23.72
CA GLU A 36 11.26 -16.91 -24.35
C GLU A 36 11.11 -16.54 -25.83
N SER A 37 10.08 -17.04 -26.50
CA SER A 37 9.76 -16.66 -27.89
C SER A 37 9.30 -15.20 -28.05
N PHE A 38 8.95 -14.51 -26.97
CA PHE A 38 8.61 -13.07 -26.97
C PHE A 38 9.83 -12.16 -26.98
N ILE A 39 11.00 -12.72 -26.71
CA ILE A 39 12.27 -11.98 -26.77
C ILE A 39 12.56 -11.60 -28.22
N ALA A 40 12.80 -10.33 -28.46
CA ALA A 40 13.10 -9.83 -29.78
C ALA A 40 14.44 -10.36 -30.29
N LYS A 41 14.52 -10.61 -31.60
CA LYS A 41 15.79 -10.94 -32.26
C LYS A 41 16.75 -9.75 -32.14
N THR A 42 18.05 -10.03 -32.11
CA THR A 42 19.10 -9.02 -31.96
C THR A 42 19.09 -7.91 -33.00
N ASN A 43 18.58 -8.18 -34.20
CA ASN A 43 18.42 -7.22 -35.30
C ASN A 43 17.10 -6.43 -35.25
N ASN A 44 16.23 -6.68 -34.27
CA ASN A 44 14.99 -5.90 -34.12
C ASN A 44 15.29 -4.46 -33.77
N PRO A 45 14.81 -3.45 -34.54
CA PRO A 45 15.09 -2.03 -34.25
C PRO A 45 14.49 -1.53 -32.94
N TRP A 46 13.56 -2.27 -32.37
CA TRP A 46 12.83 -1.95 -31.13
C TRP A 46 13.19 -2.88 -29.97
N ILE A 47 14.29 -3.63 -30.09
CA ILE A 47 14.77 -4.47 -28.98
C ILE A 47 15.13 -3.60 -27.77
N THR A 48 14.71 -4.01 -26.57
CA THR A 48 15.00 -3.28 -25.32
C THR A 48 16.42 -3.53 -24.84
N THR A 49 16.92 -2.69 -23.94
CA THR A 49 18.24 -2.87 -23.30
C THR A 49 18.30 -4.17 -22.50
N ALA A 50 17.23 -4.50 -21.78
CA ALA A 50 17.16 -5.74 -21.04
C ALA A 50 17.32 -6.95 -21.96
N GLU A 51 16.60 -7.00 -23.07
CA GLU A 51 16.72 -8.10 -24.06
C GLU A 51 18.11 -8.17 -24.68
N LYS A 52 18.70 -7.01 -25.06
CA LYS A 52 20.06 -6.94 -25.66
C LYS A 52 21.14 -7.49 -24.72
N SER A 53 21.00 -7.24 -23.42
CA SER A 53 21.94 -7.71 -22.40
C SER A 53 21.70 -9.16 -21.96
N GLY A 54 20.71 -9.86 -22.55
CA GLY A 54 20.27 -11.16 -22.04
C GLY A 54 19.66 -11.06 -20.63
N PHE A 55 18.99 -9.95 -20.32
CA PHE A 55 18.39 -9.64 -19.02
C PHE A 55 19.39 -9.55 -17.86
N GLN A 56 20.62 -9.10 -18.16
CA GLN A 56 21.60 -8.77 -17.13
C GLN A 56 21.43 -7.34 -16.62
N THR A 57 21.00 -6.42 -17.48
CA THR A 57 20.83 -5.01 -17.16
C THR A 57 19.44 -4.52 -17.51
N THR A 58 19.02 -3.44 -16.89
CA THR A 58 17.80 -2.67 -17.17
C THR A 58 18.20 -1.23 -17.54
N PRO A 59 17.48 -0.54 -18.45
CA PRO A 59 17.83 0.84 -18.82
C PRO A 59 17.56 1.81 -17.66
N ASP A 60 18.40 2.85 -17.55
CA ASP A 60 18.16 3.98 -16.67
C ASP A 60 16.90 4.79 -17.12
N TYR A 61 16.51 5.81 -16.33
CA TYR A 61 15.37 6.66 -16.66
C TYR A 61 15.54 7.37 -18.01
N LYS A 62 16.70 7.96 -18.25
CA LYS A 62 16.98 8.72 -19.47
C LYS A 62 16.92 7.82 -20.71
N GLU A 63 17.49 6.64 -20.64
CA GLU A 63 17.46 5.65 -21.71
C GLU A 63 16.05 5.11 -21.92
N THR A 64 15.34 4.76 -20.85
CA THR A 64 13.93 4.32 -20.89
C THR A 64 13.04 5.35 -21.57
N MET A 65 13.14 6.63 -21.16
CA MET A 65 12.30 7.68 -21.74
C MET A 65 12.69 8.01 -23.18
N ARG A 66 13.97 7.90 -23.55
CA ARG A 66 14.42 8.05 -24.94
C ARG A 66 13.83 6.94 -25.83
N TRP A 67 13.85 5.72 -25.33
CA TRP A 67 13.28 4.58 -26.03
C TRP A 67 11.77 4.74 -26.23
N PHE A 68 11.01 5.10 -25.19
CA PHE A 68 9.57 5.35 -25.29
C PHE A 68 9.24 6.51 -26.23
N LYS A 69 9.96 7.64 -26.14
CA LYS A 69 9.76 8.77 -27.07
C LYS A 69 9.92 8.36 -28.52
N LYS A 70 10.95 7.54 -28.82
CA LYS A 70 11.16 6.98 -30.14
C LYS A 70 10.02 6.06 -30.58
N LEU A 71 9.58 5.16 -29.70
CA LEU A 71 8.50 4.19 -29.97
C LEU A 71 7.18 4.92 -30.24
N VAL A 72 6.82 5.88 -29.40
CA VAL A 72 5.59 6.67 -29.51
C VAL A 72 5.59 7.51 -30.79
N ALA A 73 6.71 8.17 -31.12
CA ALA A 73 6.81 8.94 -32.36
C ALA A 73 6.63 8.10 -33.63
N ALA A 74 6.92 6.80 -33.56
CA ALA A 74 6.82 5.88 -34.71
C ALA A 74 5.48 5.13 -34.79
N SER A 75 4.62 5.19 -33.76
CA SER A 75 3.35 4.44 -33.74
C SER A 75 2.16 5.32 -33.38
N PRO A 76 1.14 5.42 -34.24
CA PRO A 76 -0.09 6.18 -33.93
C PRO A 76 -0.96 5.53 -32.86
N LEU A 77 -0.62 4.35 -32.38
CA LEU A 77 -1.33 3.64 -31.32
C LEU A 77 -0.89 4.06 -29.93
N LEU A 78 0.21 4.79 -29.84
CA LEU A 78 0.82 5.16 -28.55
C LEU A 78 0.85 6.67 -28.34
N THR A 79 0.57 7.06 -27.11
CA THR A 79 0.70 8.45 -26.64
C THR A 79 1.48 8.44 -25.33
N MET A 80 2.33 9.44 -25.10
CA MET A 80 3.11 9.59 -23.88
C MET A 80 2.79 10.94 -23.25
N VAL A 81 2.41 10.95 -21.98
CA VAL A 81 2.07 12.16 -21.23
C VAL A 81 2.80 12.19 -19.89
N SER A 82 3.18 13.38 -19.43
CA SER A 82 3.61 13.59 -18.05
C SER A 82 2.38 13.67 -17.17
N ILE A 83 2.30 12.84 -16.14
CA ILE A 83 1.21 12.84 -15.15
C ILE A 83 1.57 13.62 -13.89
N GLY A 84 2.83 14.04 -13.77
CA GLY A 84 3.35 14.81 -12.64
C GLY A 84 4.86 14.87 -12.64
N LYS A 85 5.41 15.47 -11.59
CA LYS A 85 6.85 15.57 -11.36
C LYS A 85 7.22 15.03 -9.99
N SER A 86 8.31 14.29 -9.92
CA SER A 86 8.94 13.89 -8.66
C SER A 86 9.45 15.08 -7.86
N VAL A 87 9.93 14.82 -6.66
CA VAL A 87 10.50 15.87 -5.78
C VAL A 87 11.76 16.50 -6.39
N GLU A 88 12.57 15.70 -7.09
CA GLU A 88 13.77 16.17 -7.81
C GLU A 88 13.47 16.74 -9.21
N GLY A 89 12.20 16.89 -9.56
CA GLY A 89 11.74 17.58 -10.77
C GLY A 89 11.72 16.73 -12.05
N ARG A 90 11.95 15.41 -11.95
CA ARG A 90 11.81 14.50 -13.10
C ARG A 90 10.34 14.27 -13.42
N ASP A 91 10.00 14.20 -14.72
CA ASP A 91 8.64 13.87 -15.13
C ASP A 91 8.29 12.40 -14.82
N ILE A 92 7.11 12.19 -14.28
CA ILE A 92 6.51 10.86 -14.16
C ILE A 92 5.66 10.65 -15.42
N TYR A 93 6.04 9.69 -16.25
CA TYR A 93 5.37 9.48 -17.53
C TYR A 93 4.38 8.31 -17.48
N MET A 94 3.29 8.49 -18.19
CA MET A 94 2.35 7.42 -18.54
C MET A 94 2.32 7.24 -20.05
N ILE A 95 2.39 5.97 -20.48
CA ILE A 95 2.25 5.57 -21.88
C ILE A 95 0.83 5.03 -22.06
N MET A 96 0.12 5.56 -23.03
CA MET A 96 -1.24 5.13 -23.36
C MET A 96 -1.21 4.39 -24.70
N ALA A 97 -1.69 3.15 -24.69
CA ALA A 97 -1.89 2.37 -25.89
C ALA A 97 -3.39 2.24 -26.17
N SER A 98 -3.82 2.76 -27.32
CA SER A 98 -5.23 2.80 -27.73
C SER A 98 -5.37 2.80 -29.24
N SER A 99 -6.45 2.24 -29.75
CA SER A 99 -6.85 2.43 -31.14
C SER A 99 -7.66 3.72 -31.36
N GLU A 100 -7.99 4.45 -30.29
CA GLU A 100 -8.64 5.75 -30.37
C GLU A 100 -7.64 6.83 -30.80
N LYS A 101 -8.04 7.69 -31.73
CA LYS A 101 -7.20 8.82 -32.17
C LYS A 101 -6.95 9.86 -31.09
N ASN A 102 -7.90 10.01 -30.18
CA ASN A 102 -7.82 10.92 -29.05
C ASN A 102 -7.77 10.10 -27.76
N THR A 103 -6.70 10.28 -26.99
CA THR A 103 -6.44 9.56 -25.74
C THR A 103 -6.69 10.40 -24.48
N THR A 104 -7.37 11.54 -24.58
CA THR A 104 -7.85 12.27 -23.40
C THR A 104 -8.78 11.39 -22.58
N ALA A 105 -8.83 11.59 -21.26
CA ALA A 105 -9.68 10.81 -20.37
C ALA A 105 -11.15 10.81 -20.81
N ALA A 106 -11.67 11.98 -21.24
CA ALA A 106 -13.04 12.09 -21.75
C ALA A 106 -13.27 11.24 -23.02
N ALA A 107 -12.30 11.21 -23.95
CA ALA A 107 -12.41 10.44 -25.17
C ALA A 107 -12.33 8.93 -24.90
N LEU A 108 -11.40 8.49 -24.04
CA LEU A 108 -11.28 7.08 -23.68
C LEU A 108 -12.51 6.57 -22.93
N LYS A 109 -13.07 7.35 -22.00
CA LYS A 109 -14.34 7.00 -21.33
C LYS A 109 -15.51 6.93 -22.32
N LYS A 110 -15.60 7.88 -23.26
CA LYS A 110 -16.63 7.88 -24.30
C LYS A 110 -16.54 6.68 -25.25
N SER A 111 -15.36 6.13 -25.47
CA SER A 111 -15.17 4.92 -26.30
C SER A 111 -15.90 3.68 -25.75
N GLY A 112 -16.21 3.69 -24.45
CA GLY A 112 -16.84 2.56 -23.76
C GLY A 112 -15.91 1.38 -23.48
N LYS A 113 -14.69 1.35 -24.06
CA LYS A 113 -13.72 0.29 -23.85
C LYS A 113 -13.24 0.29 -22.38
N PRO A 114 -13.07 -0.89 -21.76
CA PRO A 114 -12.44 -0.97 -20.45
C PRO A 114 -11.00 -0.43 -20.50
N ILE A 115 -10.57 0.16 -19.41
CA ILE A 115 -9.23 0.73 -19.25
C ILE A 115 -8.47 -0.13 -18.23
N LEU A 116 -7.31 -0.68 -18.63
CA LEU A 116 -6.31 -1.21 -17.72
C LEU A 116 -5.33 -0.10 -17.37
N LEU A 117 -5.12 0.17 -16.09
CA LEU A 117 -3.99 0.95 -15.57
C LEU A 117 -3.00 -0.01 -14.93
N ALA A 118 -1.80 -0.14 -15.49
CA ALA A 118 -0.72 -0.89 -14.86
C ALA A 118 0.43 0.04 -14.47
N GLN A 119 1.04 -0.23 -13.34
CA GLN A 119 2.10 0.56 -12.74
C GLN A 119 3.27 -0.33 -12.38
N ALA A 120 4.48 0.16 -12.59
CA ALA A 120 5.72 -0.47 -12.16
C ALA A 120 6.62 0.53 -11.44
N GLY A 121 7.59 0.02 -10.69
CA GLY A 121 8.62 0.82 -10.05
C GLY A 121 8.11 1.76 -8.95
N ILE A 122 7.09 1.36 -8.20
CA ILE A 122 6.74 2.02 -6.94
C ILE A 122 7.90 1.84 -5.94
N HIS A 123 8.48 0.63 -5.88
CA HIS A 123 9.80 0.36 -5.36
C HIS A 123 10.74 0.15 -6.55
N SER A 124 11.64 1.07 -6.81
CA SER A 124 12.35 1.13 -8.09
C SER A 124 13.42 0.06 -8.31
N GLY A 125 13.75 -0.73 -7.29
CA GLY A 125 14.54 -1.96 -7.46
C GLY A 125 13.71 -3.14 -7.98
N GLU A 126 12.39 -3.06 -7.88
CA GLU A 126 11.41 -4.05 -8.33
C GLU A 126 10.93 -3.69 -9.74
N ILE A 127 11.82 -3.79 -10.71
CA ILE A 127 11.66 -3.13 -12.02
C ILE A 127 11.20 -4.06 -13.16
N ASP A 128 10.81 -5.28 -12.85
CA ASP A 128 10.39 -6.30 -13.83
C ASP A 128 9.24 -5.79 -14.71
N GLY A 129 8.29 -5.08 -14.11
CA GLY A 129 7.14 -4.50 -14.81
C GLY A 129 7.51 -3.47 -15.86
N LYS A 130 8.54 -2.66 -15.64
CA LYS A 130 9.03 -1.68 -16.62
C LYS A 130 9.48 -2.39 -17.91
N ASP A 131 10.36 -3.36 -17.78
CA ASP A 131 10.93 -4.05 -18.93
C ASP A 131 9.89 -4.95 -19.64
N ALA A 132 9.01 -5.60 -18.89
CA ALA A 132 7.86 -6.33 -19.43
C ALA A 132 6.90 -5.43 -20.23
N GLY A 133 6.57 -4.25 -19.67
CA GLY A 133 5.72 -3.27 -20.35
C GLY A 133 6.36 -2.67 -21.59
N MET A 134 7.68 -2.44 -21.59
CA MET A 134 8.42 -2.02 -22.79
C MET A 134 8.29 -3.07 -23.91
N MET A 135 8.53 -4.33 -23.59
CA MET A 135 8.39 -5.43 -24.55
C MET A 135 6.96 -5.52 -25.10
N LEU A 136 5.95 -5.50 -24.24
CA LEU A 136 4.54 -5.59 -24.64
C LEU A 136 4.10 -4.42 -25.51
N LEU A 137 4.46 -3.19 -25.15
CA LEU A 137 4.13 -1.99 -25.93
C LEU A 137 4.81 -1.99 -27.30
N ARG A 138 6.05 -2.50 -27.41
CA ARG A 138 6.68 -2.77 -28.70
C ARG A 138 5.84 -3.74 -29.55
N ASP A 139 5.39 -4.85 -28.97
CA ASP A 139 4.66 -5.89 -29.70
C ASP A 139 3.23 -5.45 -30.05
N ILE A 140 2.65 -4.55 -29.29
CA ILE A 140 1.41 -3.85 -29.63
C ILE A 140 1.64 -2.89 -30.80
N ALA A 141 2.72 -2.12 -30.79
CA ALA A 141 2.99 -1.11 -31.80
C ALA A 141 3.46 -1.71 -33.14
N PHE A 142 4.36 -2.69 -33.11
CA PHE A 142 5.08 -3.21 -34.28
C PHE A 142 5.08 -4.74 -34.43
N GLY A 143 4.50 -5.45 -33.46
CA GLY A 143 4.34 -6.90 -33.49
C GLY A 143 2.92 -7.33 -33.86
N ASN A 144 2.52 -8.48 -33.33
CA ASN A 144 1.23 -9.10 -33.61
C ASN A 144 0.17 -8.88 -32.53
N LYS A 145 0.38 -7.92 -31.60
CA LYS A 145 -0.50 -7.67 -30.44
C LYS A 145 -1.45 -6.48 -30.63
N LYS A 146 -1.43 -5.81 -31.79
CA LYS A 146 -2.27 -4.63 -32.10
C LYS A 146 -3.77 -4.88 -31.86
N SER A 147 -4.25 -6.08 -32.14
CA SER A 147 -5.67 -6.44 -32.00
C SER A 147 -6.19 -6.36 -30.55
N LEU A 148 -5.32 -6.41 -29.56
CA LEU A 148 -5.71 -6.21 -28.16
C LEU A 148 -6.41 -4.85 -27.96
N LEU A 149 -5.96 -3.80 -28.65
CA LEU A 149 -6.51 -2.46 -28.53
C LEU A 149 -7.89 -2.27 -29.18
N ASN A 150 -8.39 -3.26 -29.92
CA ASN A 150 -9.73 -3.16 -30.51
C ASN A 150 -10.83 -3.08 -29.44
N LYS A 151 -10.62 -3.67 -28.28
CA LYS A 151 -11.60 -3.84 -27.20
C LYS A 151 -11.18 -3.30 -25.84
N VAL A 152 -9.91 -2.88 -25.66
CA VAL A 152 -9.37 -2.42 -24.39
C VAL A 152 -8.40 -1.26 -24.62
N ASN A 153 -8.35 -0.33 -23.68
CA ASN A 153 -7.32 0.71 -23.60
C ASN A 153 -6.31 0.34 -22.51
N PHE A 154 -5.03 0.56 -22.77
CA PHE A 154 -3.95 0.26 -21.84
C PHE A 154 -3.19 1.52 -21.46
N LEU A 155 -3.19 1.85 -20.17
CA LEU A 155 -2.42 2.93 -19.56
C LEU A 155 -1.31 2.29 -18.72
N PHE A 156 -0.09 2.71 -18.96
CA PHE A 156 1.09 2.11 -18.33
C PHE A 156 2.01 3.18 -17.76
N ILE A 157 2.28 3.10 -16.46
CA ILE A 157 3.28 3.92 -15.75
C ILE A 157 4.53 3.04 -15.58
N PRO A 158 5.59 3.25 -16.39
CA PRO A 158 6.76 2.36 -16.37
C PRO A 158 7.62 2.50 -15.12
N ILE A 159 7.70 3.71 -14.55
CA ILE A 159 8.49 4.03 -13.37
C ILE A 159 7.71 5.06 -12.56
N LEU A 160 7.17 4.68 -11.41
CA LEU A 160 6.49 5.62 -10.54
C LEU A 160 7.49 6.42 -9.69
N SER A 161 8.36 5.73 -8.97
CA SER A 161 9.38 6.35 -8.13
C SER A 161 10.65 6.66 -8.94
N VAL A 162 10.57 7.70 -9.78
CA VAL A 162 11.64 8.01 -10.76
C VAL A 162 12.95 8.43 -10.09
N ASP A 163 12.90 9.10 -8.96
CA ASP A 163 14.11 9.52 -8.23
C ASP A 163 14.81 8.31 -7.59
N ALA A 164 14.04 7.39 -7.00
CA ALA A 164 14.55 6.13 -6.48
C ALA A 164 15.13 5.22 -7.57
N HIS A 165 14.58 5.29 -8.79
CA HIS A 165 15.11 4.57 -9.95
C HIS A 165 16.51 5.04 -10.32
N GLU A 166 16.75 6.35 -10.26
CA GLU A 166 18.07 6.95 -10.55
C GLU A 166 19.07 6.78 -9.38
N HIS A 167 18.59 6.51 -8.17
CA HIS A 167 19.43 6.08 -7.06
C HIS A 167 19.75 4.58 -7.19
N SER A 168 20.40 4.22 -8.29
CA SER A 168 20.64 2.85 -8.72
C SER A 168 22.04 2.36 -8.31
N SER A 169 22.13 1.10 -7.87
CA SER A 169 23.37 0.47 -7.42
C SER A 169 23.26 -1.06 -7.51
N PRO A 170 24.38 -1.78 -7.65
CA PRO A 170 24.38 -3.24 -7.57
C PRO A 170 24.16 -3.78 -6.12
N TYR A 171 24.04 -2.89 -5.13
CA TYR A 171 23.96 -3.25 -3.71
C TYR A 171 22.60 -2.91 -3.08
N ASN A 172 21.66 -2.33 -3.83
CA ASN A 172 20.41 -1.84 -3.26
C ASN A 172 19.40 -2.95 -2.86
N ARG A 173 19.47 -4.12 -3.50
CA ARG A 173 18.52 -5.23 -3.29
C ARG A 173 19.27 -6.55 -3.03
N PRO A 174 19.83 -6.76 -1.83
CA PRO A 174 20.62 -7.95 -1.53
C PRO A 174 19.81 -9.26 -1.61
N ASN A 175 18.49 -9.19 -1.42
CA ASN A 175 17.57 -10.34 -1.46
C ASN A 175 17.07 -10.68 -2.87
N GLN A 176 17.48 -9.93 -3.91
CA GLN A 176 16.91 -10.03 -5.25
C GLN A 176 17.96 -10.42 -6.28
N ARG A 177 17.65 -11.40 -7.13
CA ARG A 177 18.52 -11.89 -8.19
C ARG A 177 18.39 -11.02 -9.44
N GLY A 178 19.24 -9.99 -9.53
CA GLY A 178 19.28 -9.08 -10.68
C GLY A 178 18.04 -8.17 -10.84
N PRO A 179 18.09 -7.25 -11.79
CA PRO A 179 19.19 -6.94 -12.72
C PRO A 179 20.46 -6.46 -12.00
N GLN A 180 21.57 -6.25 -12.74
CA GLN A 180 22.87 -5.88 -12.19
C GLN A 180 22.83 -4.62 -11.34
N ASN A 181 22.14 -3.58 -11.79
CA ASN A 181 21.87 -2.36 -11.03
C ASN A 181 20.39 -2.28 -10.74
N GLN A 182 20.05 -1.96 -9.51
CA GLN A 182 18.68 -1.90 -9.01
C GLN A 182 18.45 -0.56 -8.33
N GLY A 183 17.26 0.04 -8.51
CA GLY A 183 16.86 1.26 -7.84
C GLY A 183 16.65 1.08 -6.34
N TRP A 184 16.36 2.17 -5.66
CA TRP A 184 16.11 2.21 -4.23
C TRP A 184 14.63 1.90 -3.90
N ARG A 185 14.35 1.56 -2.64
CA ARG A 185 12.98 1.21 -2.21
C ARG A 185 12.09 2.43 -2.03
N THR A 186 12.57 3.44 -1.32
CA THR A 186 11.84 4.66 -0.97
C THR A 186 12.11 5.78 -1.97
N ASN A 187 11.22 6.78 -2.05
CA ASN A 187 11.46 7.96 -2.89
C ASN A 187 12.59 8.85 -2.33
N ALA A 188 12.87 9.99 -2.97
CA ALA A 188 13.94 10.92 -2.55
C ALA A 188 13.71 11.53 -1.16
N GLN A 189 12.50 11.47 -0.62
CA GLN A 189 12.19 11.93 0.74
C GLN A 189 12.27 10.79 1.79
N ASN A 190 12.76 9.62 1.41
CA ASN A 190 12.79 8.41 2.22
C ASN A 190 11.39 7.94 2.67
N LEU A 191 10.38 8.13 1.83
CA LEU A 191 9.01 7.66 2.06
C LEU A 191 8.71 6.46 1.16
N ASN A 192 8.07 5.43 1.74
CA ASN A 192 7.59 4.28 1.00
C ASN A 192 6.25 4.61 0.32
N LEU A 193 6.25 4.72 -1.00
CA LEU A 193 5.07 5.08 -1.77
C LEU A 193 3.91 4.09 -1.57
N ASN A 194 4.21 2.78 -1.33
CA ASN A 194 3.18 1.78 -1.04
C ASN A 194 2.76 1.78 0.46
N ARG A 195 2.86 2.93 1.13
CA ARG A 195 2.29 3.27 2.43
C ARG A 195 1.55 4.61 2.38
N ASP A 196 1.44 5.21 1.18
CA ASP A 196 1.03 6.60 1.02
C ASP A 196 -0.35 6.81 0.39
N TYR A 197 -1.01 5.76 -0.11
CA TYR A 197 -2.30 5.91 -0.81
C TYR A 197 -3.41 6.51 0.07
N ALA A 198 -3.41 6.25 1.38
CA ALA A 198 -4.35 6.90 2.31
C ALA A 198 -3.95 8.34 2.63
N LYS A 199 -2.64 8.60 2.84
CA LYS A 199 -2.13 9.91 3.24
C LYS A 199 -2.00 10.90 2.09
N ILE A 200 -1.55 10.39 0.91
CA ILE A 200 -1.24 11.19 -0.28
C ILE A 200 -0.27 12.35 -0.02
N ASP A 201 0.77 12.09 0.75
CA ASP A 201 1.83 13.05 1.04
C ASP A 201 2.70 13.33 -0.18
N THR A 202 3.01 12.26 -0.93
CA THR A 202 4.00 12.31 -2.02
C THR A 202 3.38 12.77 -3.35
N ARG A 203 4.20 13.42 -4.17
CA ARG A 203 3.80 13.88 -5.52
C ARG A 203 3.47 12.72 -6.43
N GLU A 204 4.20 11.63 -6.29
CA GLU A 204 4.06 10.40 -7.06
C GLU A 204 2.66 9.80 -6.87
N ILE A 205 2.24 9.61 -5.62
CA ILE A 205 0.92 9.03 -5.31
C ILE A 205 -0.21 9.99 -5.69
N ARG A 206 -0.05 11.30 -5.48
CA ARG A 206 -1.01 12.32 -5.99
C ARG A 206 -1.23 12.18 -7.49
N SER A 207 -0.15 11.96 -8.25
CA SER A 207 -0.22 11.80 -9.70
C SER A 207 -0.99 10.54 -10.12
N VAL A 208 -0.75 9.41 -9.44
CA VAL A 208 -1.48 8.15 -9.72
C VAL A 208 -2.96 8.29 -9.38
N ILE A 209 -3.28 8.87 -8.21
CA ILE A 209 -4.68 9.06 -7.79
C ILE A 209 -5.41 10.01 -8.75
N GLN A 210 -4.74 11.04 -9.24
CA GLN A 210 -5.31 11.91 -10.28
C GLN A 210 -5.60 11.13 -11.57
N VAL A 211 -4.70 10.27 -12.02
CA VAL A 211 -4.96 9.37 -13.18
C VAL A 211 -6.16 8.47 -12.91
N MET A 212 -6.27 7.89 -11.71
CA MET A 212 -7.43 7.07 -11.34
C MET A 212 -8.74 7.87 -11.38
N ASN A 213 -8.75 9.12 -10.89
CA ASN A 213 -9.93 10.00 -10.92
C ASN A 213 -10.30 10.41 -12.33
N GLU A 214 -9.32 10.74 -13.17
CA GLU A 214 -9.55 11.25 -14.53
C GLU A 214 -9.96 10.15 -15.50
N TYR A 215 -9.29 9.00 -15.48
CA TYR A 215 -9.48 7.94 -16.46
C TYR A 215 -10.47 6.86 -16.03
N ASP A 216 -10.75 6.73 -14.73
CA ASP A 216 -11.64 5.73 -14.13
C ASP A 216 -11.37 4.31 -14.66
N PRO A 217 -10.15 3.77 -14.45
CA PRO A 217 -9.79 2.44 -14.95
C PRO A 217 -10.65 1.37 -14.29
N VAL A 218 -11.04 0.36 -15.05
CA VAL A 218 -11.84 -0.77 -14.53
C VAL A 218 -10.98 -1.77 -13.75
N LEU A 219 -9.67 -1.80 -14.07
CA LEU A 219 -8.69 -2.63 -13.39
C LEU A 219 -7.38 -1.87 -13.22
N TYR A 220 -6.84 -1.93 -12.01
CA TYR A 220 -5.54 -1.42 -11.63
C TYR A 220 -4.60 -2.58 -11.30
N MET A 221 -3.35 -2.51 -11.75
CA MET A 221 -2.31 -3.51 -11.48
C MET A 221 -1.05 -2.81 -10.98
N ASP A 222 -0.57 -3.18 -9.80
CA ASP A 222 0.69 -2.71 -9.23
C ASP A 222 1.71 -3.86 -9.22
N ILE A 223 2.86 -3.65 -9.86
CA ILE A 223 3.84 -4.70 -10.15
C ILE A 223 5.05 -4.56 -9.25
N HIS A 224 5.23 -5.57 -8.39
CA HIS A 224 6.24 -5.69 -7.37
C HIS A 224 7.15 -6.90 -7.56
N VAL A 225 8.11 -7.03 -6.64
CA VAL A 225 8.96 -8.21 -6.45
C VAL A 225 9.00 -8.53 -4.95
N THR A 226 8.80 -9.81 -4.60
CA THR A 226 8.79 -10.26 -3.20
C THR A 226 10.12 -10.02 -2.50
N ASP A 227 10.07 -9.97 -1.19
CA ASP A 227 11.21 -10.26 -0.32
C ASP A 227 11.28 -11.77 0.00
N GLY A 228 11.78 -12.28 0.96
CA GLY A 228 11.58 -13.46 1.76
C GLY A 228 11.73 -14.85 1.14
N VAL A 229 10.94 -15.78 1.68
CA VAL A 229 11.07 -17.23 1.54
C VAL A 229 11.17 -17.75 0.10
N ASP A 230 11.92 -18.86 -0.11
CA ASP A 230 12.03 -19.48 -1.44
C ASP A 230 10.91 -20.48 -1.70
N TYR A 231 10.38 -20.46 -2.92
CA TYR A 231 9.31 -21.34 -3.41
C TYR A 231 9.41 -21.52 -4.94
N GLN A 232 8.57 -22.40 -5.51
CA GLN A 232 8.63 -22.71 -6.93
C GLN A 232 7.93 -21.69 -7.84
N TYR A 233 6.96 -20.93 -7.31
CA TYR A 233 6.21 -19.96 -8.11
C TYR A 233 7.14 -18.89 -8.69
N ASP A 234 6.93 -18.53 -9.95
CA ASP A 234 7.66 -17.45 -10.63
C ASP A 234 7.06 -16.09 -10.27
N ILE A 235 5.74 -16.10 -10.16
CA ILE A 235 4.90 -14.92 -9.98
C ILE A 235 3.71 -15.30 -9.10
N THR A 236 3.48 -14.51 -8.07
CA THR A 236 2.28 -14.58 -7.26
C THR A 236 1.48 -13.32 -7.47
N PHE A 237 0.16 -13.43 -7.47
CA PHE A 237 -0.71 -12.28 -7.67
C PHE A 237 -2.09 -12.52 -7.07
N GLY A 238 -2.79 -11.43 -6.80
CA GLY A 238 -4.16 -11.46 -6.31
C GLY A 238 -4.70 -10.06 -6.07
N GLY A 239 -5.99 -9.96 -6.02
CA GLY A 239 -6.71 -8.84 -5.43
C GLY A 239 -7.20 -9.28 -4.06
N LEU A 240 -6.92 -8.49 -3.03
CA LEU A 240 -7.42 -8.77 -1.70
C LEU A 240 -8.91 -8.41 -1.62
N GLY A 241 -9.75 -9.13 -2.35
CA GLY A 241 -11.21 -9.02 -2.30
C GLY A 241 -11.84 -9.35 -0.94
N LEU A 242 -11.00 -9.47 0.09
CA LEU A 242 -11.38 -9.84 1.44
C LEU A 242 -12.04 -8.72 2.24
N GLN A 243 -12.03 -7.49 1.74
CA GLN A 243 -12.45 -6.33 2.55
C GLN A 243 -13.95 -6.08 2.59
N GLY A 244 -14.73 -6.80 1.80
CA GLY A 244 -16.19 -6.85 1.94
C GLY A 244 -16.96 -5.66 1.35
N ASN A 245 -16.29 -4.57 0.94
CA ASN A 245 -16.95 -3.42 0.34
C ASN A 245 -17.20 -3.54 -1.17
N SER A 246 -16.56 -4.50 -1.84
CA SER A 246 -16.68 -4.76 -3.27
C SER A 246 -16.81 -6.26 -3.56
N PRO A 247 -17.91 -6.90 -3.11
CA PRO A 247 -18.07 -8.36 -3.17
C PRO A 247 -18.14 -8.90 -4.60
N GLY A 248 -18.73 -8.17 -5.52
CA GLY A 248 -18.83 -8.58 -6.92
C GLY A 248 -17.46 -8.57 -7.60
N ILE A 249 -16.66 -7.54 -7.37
CA ILE A 249 -15.28 -7.44 -7.87
C ILE A 249 -14.43 -8.57 -7.26
N ALA A 250 -14.55 -8.81 -5.95
CA ALA A 250 -13.81 -9.87 -5.27
C ALA A 250 -14.11 -11.25 -5.88
N GLN A 251 -15.38 -11.54 -6.10
CA GLN A 251 -15.81 -12.79 -6.76
C GLN A 251 -15.25 -12.89 -8.19
N TRP A 252 -15.31 -11.81 -8.97
CA TRP A 252 -14.80 -11.80 -10.34
C TRP A 252 -13.28 -12.04 -10.38
N LEU A 253 -12.52 -11.44 -9.47
CA LEU A 253 -11.07 -11.65 -9.37
C LEU A 253 -10.74 -13.11 -9.08
N GLU A 254 -11.46 -13.76 -8.18
CA GLU A 254 -11.23 -15.16 -7.80
C GLU A 254 -11.70 -16.15 -8.87
N THR A 255 -12.90 -15.95 -9.42
CA THR A 255 -13.54 -16.97 -10.29
C THR A 255 -13.29 -16.76 -11.78
N THR A 256 -12.90 -15.55 -12.20
CA THR A 256 -12.72 -15.22 -13.62
C THR A 256 -11.28 -14.80 -13.91
N TYR A 257 -10.73 -13.83 -13.18
CA TYR A 257 -9.40 -13.32 -13.44
C TYR A 257 -8.31 -14.35 -13.15
N LYS A 258 -8.29 -14.85 -11.90
CA LYS A 258 -7.22 -15.76 -11.47
C LYS A 258 -7.11 -17.02 -12.32
N PRO A 259 -8.20 -17.76 -12.63
CA PRO A 259 -8.12 -18.95 -13.46
C PRO A 259 -7.63 -18.66 -14.90
N ALA A 260 -8.01 -17.51 -15.48
CA ALA A 260 -7.57 -17.12 -16.80
C ALA A 260 -6.07 -16.78 -16.83
N ALA A 261 -5.59 -16.03 -15.86
CA ALA A 261 -4.19 -15.67 -15.71
C ALA A 261 -3.31 -16.89 -15.42
N ASP A 262 -3.73 -17.78 -14.51
CA ASP A 262 -3.04 -19.02 -14.17
C ASP A 262 -2.88 -19.91 -15.41
N LYS A 263 -3.94 -20.04 -16.23
CA LYS A 263 -3.93 -20.80 -17.47
C LYS A 263 -2.91 -20.24 -18.46
N ASP A 264 -2.91 -18.95 -18.70
CA ASP A 264 -2.01 -18.32 -19.68
C ASP A 264 -0.55 -18.37 -19.21
N LEU A 265 -0.28 -18.12 -17.94
CA LEU A 265 1.06 -18.23 -17.33
C LEU A 265 1.59 -19.67 -17.46
N THR A 266 0.81 -20.66 -17.06
CA THR A 266 1.18 -22.07 -17.13
C THR A 266 1.43 -22.51 -18.60
N ALA A 267 0.58 -22.08 -19.54
CA ALA A 267 0.74 -22.40 -20.96
C ALA A 267 2.03 -21.82 -21.57
N ASN A 268 2.58 -20.77 -20.94
CA ASN A 268 3.83 -20.12 -21.35
C ASN A 268 5.06 -20.56 -20.53
N GLY A 269 4.89 -21.55 -19.65
CA GLY A 269 5.99 -22.18 -18.90
C GLY A 269 6.32 -21.50 -17.58
N HIS A 270 5.38 -20.72 -17.02
CA HIS A 270 5.50 -20.10 -15.70
C HIS A 270 4.67 -20.85 -14.65
N ILE A 271 5.07 -20.73 -13.41
CA ILE A 271 4.36 -21.29 -12.26
C ILE A 271 3.68 -20.14 -11.51
N PRO A 272 2.38 -19.91 -11.74
CA PRO A 272 1.63 -18.87 -11.00
C PRO A 272 1.22 -19.35 -9.62
N GLY A 273 1.08 -18.40 -8.68
CA GLY A 273 0.59 -18.66 -7.33
C GLY A 273 -0.32 -17.55 -6.80
N GLN A 274 -0.98 -17.84 -5.67
CA GLN A 274 -1.61 -16.79 -4.88
C GLN A 274 -0.55 -15.97 -4.13
N LEU A 275 -0.90 -14.79 -3.65
CA LEU A 275 -0.04 -14.02 -2.75
C LEU A 275 0.31 -14.86 -1.51
N LEU A 276 1.56 -14.78 -1.10
CA LEU A 276 2.11 -15.55 0.01
C LEU A 276 2.75 -14.61 1.03
N THR A 277 2.41 -14.81 2.29
CA THR A 277 3.05 -14.19 3.43
C THR A 277 3.36 -15.29 4.44
N ALA A 278 4.63 -15.66 4.56
CA ALA A 278 5.04 -16.70 5.48
C ALA A 278 4.72 -16.30 6.93
N LEU A 279 4.15 -17.22 7.69
CA LEU A 279 3.92 -17.03 9.11
C LEU A 279 5.23 -17.00 9.90
N ASN A 280 6.26 -17.70 9.38
CA ASN A 280 7.59 -17.76 9.95
C ASN A 280 8.61 -17.74 8.80
N ASP A 281 9.52 -16.76 8.81
CA ASP A 281 10.47 -16.53 7.72
C ASP A 281 11.53 -17.64 7.56
N ILE A 282 11.77 -18.40 8.61
CA ILE A 282 12.73 -19.50 8.58
C ILE A 282 12.08 -20.88 8.46
N ASP A 283 10.76 -20.98 8.64
CA ASP A 283 10.02 -22.23 8.55
C ASP A 283 8.63 -22.02 7.91
N PHE A 284 8.56 -22.11 6.61
CA PHE A 284 7.30 -21.92 5.89
C PHE A 284 6.25 -23.01 6.17
N SER A 285 6.64 -24.13 6.77
CA SER A 285 5.70 -25.18 7.18
C SER A 285 4.73 -24.72 8.27
N LYS A 286 5.05 -23.65 8.99
CA LYS A 286 4.19 -23.03 10.00
C LYS A 286 2.93 -22.42 9.41
N GLY A 287 2.94 -22.03 8.15
CA GLY A 287 1.73 -21.59 7.45
C GLY A 287 1.90 -20.31 6.62
N ASN A 288 0.84 -20.01 5.90
CA ASN A 288 0.65 -18.78 5.15
C ASN A 288 -0.42 -17.91 5.81
N VAL A 289 -0.25 -16.59 5.75
CA VAL A 289 -1.22 -15.62 6.28
C VAL A 289 -1.60 -14.64 5.20
N LEU A 290 -2.89 -14.51 4.94
CA LEU A 290 -3.47 -13.47 4.12
C LEU A 290 -4.36 -12.58 4.99
N THR A 291 -3.99 -11.32 5.13
CA THR A 291 -4.78 -10.32 5.85
C THR A 291 -5.24 -9.23 4.91
N ALA A 292 -6.41 -8.66 5.19
CA ALA A 292 -6.85 -7.46 4.50
C ALA A 292 -5.92 -6.29 4.88
N GLY A 293 -5.32 -5.66 3.87
CA GLY A 293 -4.60 -4.40 4.05
C GLY A 293 -5.55 -3.20 4.14
N GLY A 294 -5.13 -2.12 4.78
CA GLY A 294 -5.84 -0.84 4.72
C GLY A 294 -5.53 -0.05 3.44
N PRO A 295 -6.22 1.06 3.19
CA PRO A 295 -6.03 1.87 1.98
C PRO A 295 -4.67 2.59 1.88
N ARG A 296 -3.75 2.39 2.82
CA ARG A 296 -2.35 2.82 2.68
C ARG A 296 -1.63 2.09 1.54
N PHE A 297 -2.08 0.88 1.20
CA PHE A 297 -1.51 0.03 0.15
C PHE A 297 -2.25 0.21 -1.18
N SER A 298 -1.53 0.07 -2.28
CA SER A 298 -2.02 0.31 -3.64
C SER A 298 -3.25 -0.52 -4.04
N ASP A 299 -3.20 -1.82 -3.82
CA ASP A 299 -4.27 -2.76 -4.14
C ASP A 299 -5.50 -2.57 -3.26
N SER A 300 -5.29 -2.40 -1.96
CA SER A 300 -6.36 -2.16 -1.00
C SER A 300 -7.03 -0.80 -1.20
N TYR A 301 -6.27 0.22 -1.59
CA TYR A 301 -6.82 1.53 -1.98
C TYR A 301 -7.73 1.41 -3.21
N GLY A 302 -7.30 0.68 -4.24
CA GLY A 302 -8.13 0.45 -5.40
C GLY A 302 -9.42 -0.29 -5.06
N ASN A 303 -9.35 -1.30 -4.20
CA ASN A 303 -10.52 -2.01 -3.71
C ASN A 303 -11.50 -1.09 -2.94
N MET A 304 -10.97 -0.21 -2.07
CA MET A 304 -11.80 0.80 -1.36
C MET A 304 -12.46 1.83 -2.30
N ARG A 305 -11.96 1.97 -3.53
CA ARG A 305 -12.56 2.78 -4.59
C ARG A 305 -13.54 2.00 -5.48
N HIS A 306 -13.85 0.77 -5.17
CA HIS A 306 -14.60 -0.15 -6.03
C HIS A 306 -13.95 -0.31 -7.42
N MET A 307 -12.65 -0.49 -7.46
CA MET A 307 -11.88 -0.76 -8.67
C MET A 307 -11.18 -2.11 -8.51
N ALA A 308 -11.33 -3.01 -9.48
CA ALA A 308 -10.60 -4.26 -9.44
C ALA A 308 -9.09 -3.98 -9.38
N SER A 309 -8.44 -4.47 -8.35
CA SER A 309 -7.02 -4.17 -8.11
C SER A 309 -6.24 -5.44 -7.87
N ILE A 310 -5.07 -5.51 -8.50
CA ILE A 310 -4.20 -6.68 -8.48
C ILE A 310 -2.82 -6.25 -8.03
N LEU A 311 -2.37 -6.84 -6.92
CA LEU A 311 -0.98 -6.83 -6.52
C LEU A 311 -0.27 -7.98 -7.22
N VAL A 312 0.85 -7.67 -7.87
CA VAL A 312 1.71 -8.65 -8.53
C VAL A 312 3.03 -8.71 -7.79
N GLU A 313 3.42 -9.91 -7.39
CA GLU A 313 4.67 -10.17 -6.68
C GLU A 313 5.50 -11.21 -7.44
N ASN A 314 6.45 -10.72 -8.24
CA ASN A 314 7.43 -11.59 -8.87
C ASN A 314 8.37 -12.17 -7.82
N HIS A 315 8.83 -13.41 -7.97
CA HIS A 315 9.69 -14.01 -6.96
C HIS A 315 11.14 -13.52 -7.06
N SER A 316 11.61 -12.80 -6.06
CA SER A 316 12.94 -12.16 -6.01
C SER A 316 14.12 -13.09 -6.33
N LEU A 317 14.05 -14.36 -5.93
CA LEU A 317 15.11 -15.35 -6.12
C LEU A 317 15.12 -15.98 -7.51
N LYS A 318 14.10 -15.77 -8.35
CA LYS A 318 14.11 -16.21 -9.75
C LYS A 318 14.97 -15.28 -10.61
N PRO A 319 15.58 -15.78 -11.71
CA PRO A 319 16.31 -14.94 -12.65
C PRO A 319 15.46 -13.79 -13.21
N PHE A 320 16.07 -12.62 -13.38
CA PHE A 320 15.39 -11.42 -13.87
C PHE A 320 14.64 -11.67 -15.21
N LYS A 321 15.26 -12.43 -16.14
CA LYS A 321 14.61 -12.86 -17.40
C LYS A 321 13.28 -13.57 -17.15
N GLN A 322 13.25 -14.51 -16.23
CA GLN A 322 12.06 -15.30 -15.90
C GLN A 322 10.94 -14.42 -15.34
N ARG A 323 11.28 -13.51 -14.44
CA ARG A 323 10.34 -12.56 -13.83
C ARG A 323 9.75 -11.57 -14.83
N VAL A 324 10.58 -10.96 -15.68
CA VAL A 324 10.13 -10.06 -16.76
C VAL A 324 9.18 -10.77 -17.72
N LEU A 325 9.50 -12.00 -18.12
CA LEU A 325 8.66 -12.77 -19.03
C LEU A 325 7.34 -13.21 -18.40
N ALA A 326 7.34 -13.58 -17.12
CA ALA A 326 6.11 -13.87 -16.38
C ALA A 326 5.19 -12.63 -16.32
N THR A 327 5.76 -11.49 -16.01
CA THR A 327 5.03 -10.20 -16.00
C THR A 327 4.48 -9.83 -17.38
N TYR A 328 5.25 -10.04 -18.45
CA TYR A 328 4.77 -9.84 -19.82
C TYR A 328 3.53 -10.70 -20.12
N VAL A 329 3.58 -12.00 -19.79
CA VAL A 329 2.46 -12.92 -19.98
C VAL A 329 1.23 -12.47 -19.17
N LEU A 330 1.42 -12.07 -17.92
CA LEU A 330 0.33 -11.61 -17.07
C LEU A 330 -0.34 -10.35 -17.62
N LEU A 331 0.45 -9.35 -18.05
CA LEU A 331 -0.06 -8.13 -18.67
C LEU A 331 -0.86 -8.44 -19.95
N GLU A 332 -0.33 -9.30 -20.82
CA GLU A 332 -1.02 -9.71 -22.04
C GLU A 332 -2.32 -10.48 -21.74
N SER A 333 -2.28 -11.41 -20.80
CA SER A 333 -3.45 -12.18 -20.34
C SER A 333 -4.54 -11.25 -19.81
N THR A 334 -4.16 -10.26 -18.99
CA THR A 334 -5.08 -9.25 -18.47
C THR A 334 -5.75 -8.46 -19.59
N LEU A 335 -5.00 -7.99 -20.59
CA LEU A 335 -5.57 -7.28 -21.73
C LEU A 335 -6.53 -8.16 -22.55
N LYS A 336 -6.19 -9.44 -22.79
CA LYS A 336 -7.06 -10.42 -23.46
C LYS A 336 -8.36 -10.64 -22.67
N LEU A 337 -8.24 -10.80 -21.37
CA LEU A 337 -9.41 -10.99 -20.51
C LEU A 337 -10.32 -9.77 -20.51
N LEU A 338 -9.76 -8.58 -20.34
CA LEU A 338 -10.54 -7.33 -20.37
C LEU A 338 -11.17 -7.08 -21.75
N ALA A 339 -10.55 -7.51 -22.84
CA ALA A 339 -11.14 -7.42 -24.16
C ALA A 339 -12.44 -8.24 -24.30
N THR A 340 -12.65 -9.27 -23.49
CA THR A 340 -13.81 -10.16 -23.51
C THR A 340 -14.74 -9.98 -22.32
N GLN A 341 -14.20 -9.73 -21.13
CA GLN A 341 -14.92 -9.65 -19.85
C GLN A 341 -14.99 -8.26 -19.26
N GLY A 342 -14.31 -7.27 -19.84
CA GLY A 342 -14.24 -5.92 -19.28
C GLY A 342 -15.59 -5.20 -19.20
N GLY A 343 -16.53 -5.50 -20.11
CA GLY A 343 -17.89 -5.00 -20.03
C GLY A 343 -18.62 -5.54 -18.79
N ALA A 344 -18.56 -6.85 -18.57
CA ALA A 344 -19.15 -7.47 -17.39
C ALA A 344 -18.50 -6.93 -16.08
N LEU A 345 -17.18 -6.74 -16.08
CA LEU A 345 -16.49 -6.15 -14.91
C LEU A 345 -16.97 -4.71 -14.64
N LYS A 346 -17.20 -3.89 -15.69
CA LYS A 346 -17.78 -2.55 -15.50
C LYS A 346 -19.15 -2.58 -14.85
N GLU A 347 -20.02 -3.49 -15.28
CA GLU A 347 -21.36 -3.65 -14.67
C GLU A 347 -21.26 -4.10 -13.20
N ILE A 348 -20.34 -5.01 -12.88
CA ILE A 348 -20.05 -5.44 -11.52
C ILE A 348 -19.55 -4.25 -10.69
N THR A 349 -18.61 -3.48 -11.22
CA THR A 349 -18.07 -2.27 -10.57
C THR A 349 -19.17 -1.26 -10.23
N GLU A 350 -20.09 -0.98 -11.17
CA GLU A 350 -21.19 -0.04 -10.90
C GLU A 350 -22.17 -0.56 -9.85
N LYS A 351 -22.41 -1.87 -9.78
CA LYS A 351 -23.20 -2.48 -8.70
C LYS A 351 -22.50 -2.35 -7.35
N ASP A 352 -21.21 -2.63 -7.28
CA ASP A 352 -20.44 -2.51 -6.04
C ASP A 352 -20.34 -1.03 -5.60
N LYS A 353 -20.16 -0.09 -6.51
CA LYS A 353 -20.23 1.38 -6.24
C LYS A 353 -21.56 1.84 -5.63
N ALA A 354 -22.64 1.11 -5.83
CA ALA A 354 -23.95 1.41 -5.27
C ALA A 354 -24.18 0.83 -3.88
N ILE A 355 -23.30 -0.04 -3.38
CA ILE A 355 -23.44 -0.65 -2.05
C ILE A 355 -23.27 0.41 -0.97
N ARG A 356 -24.14 0.38 0.03
CA ARG A 356 -24.06 1.21 1.24
C ARG A 356 -24.28 0.34 2.47
N LEU A 357 -23.20 -0.18 3.03
CA LEU A 357 -23.27 -0.98 4.24
C LEU A 357 -23.70 -0.08 5.42
N ALA A 358 -24.71 -0.51 6.18
CA ALA A 358 -25.13 0.21 7.38
C ALA A 358 -24.05 0.23 8.47
N LYS A 359 -23.23 -0.82 8.49
CA LYS A 359 -22.04 -0.93 9.35
C LYS A 359 -20.83 -1.22 8.46
N VAL A 360 -19.84 -0.36 8.50
CA VAL A 360 -18.63 -0.47 7.70
C VAL A 360 -17.52 -1.06 8.55
N PRO A 361 -16.87 -2.16 8.11
CA PRO A 361 -15.76 -2.75 8.84
C PRO A 361 -14.52 -1.84 8.81
N MET A 362 -13.85 -1.71 9.96
CA MET A 362 -12.63 -0.93 10.14
C MET A 362 -11.41 -1.81 10.41
N ALA A 363 -11.63 -3.04 10.85
CA ALA A 363 -10.58 -4.02 11.09
C ALA A 363 -11.09 -5.44 10.82
N TRP A 364 -10.15 -6.35 10.58
CA TRP A 364 -10.43 -7.77 10.34
C TRP A 364 -9.65 -8.62 11.32
N LYS A 365 -10.27 -9.73 11.71
CA LYS A 365 -9.68 -10.71 12.59
C LYS A 365 -8.50 -11.38 11.91
N VAL A 366 -7.33 -11.25 12.51
CA VAL A 366 -6.17 -12.05 12.13
C VAL A 366 -6.23 -13.32 12.97
N PRO A 367 -6.05 -14.53 12.38
CA PRO A 367 -6.01 -15.76 13.13
C PRO A 367 -4.98 -15.74 14.25
N GLN A 368 -5.25 -16.46 15.33
CA GLN A 368 -4.32 -16.58 16.45
C GLN A 368 -3.00 -17.21 15.97
N MET A 369 -1.94 -16.49 16.19
CA MET A 369 -0.59 -16.88 15.85
C MET A 369 0.23 -16.83 17.13
N ASP A 370 0.75 -17.96 17.57
CA ASP A 370 1.50 -18.04 18.83
C ASP A 370 2.82 -17.25 18.79
N GLU A 371 3.39 -17.04 17.60
CA GLU A 371 4.54 -16.19 17.36
C GLU A 371 4.54 -15.67 15.92
N MET A 372 4.53 -14.35 15.72
CA MET A 372 4.92 -13.73 14.46
C MET A 372 6.38 -13.26 14.56
N VAL A 373 7.21 -13.74 13.65
CA VAL A 373 8.51 -13.12 13.41
C VAL A 373 8.26 -11.89 12.53
N ASN A 374 8.66 -10.73 13.01
CA ASN A 374 8.36 -9.44 12.41
C ASN A 374 8.94 -9.28 11.00
N PHE A 375 8.10 -8.86 10.08
CA PHE A 375 8.48 -8.42 8.73
C PHE A 375 9.35 -7.15 8.72
N GLU A 376 9.20 -6.29 9.71
CA GLU A 376 10.00 -5.10 9.89
C GLU A 376 10.78 -5.25 11.21
N ARG A 377 12.04 -5.52 11.05
CA ARG A 377 13.12 -5.62 12.02
C ARG A 377 12.96 -4.77 13.28
N SER A 378 12.20 -5.11 14.23
CA SER A 378 12.54 -4.82 15.62
C SER A 378 11.46 -5.35 16.55
N ALA A 379 11.92 -6.07 17.55
CA ALA A 379 11.20 -6.55 18.72
C ALA A 379 10.06 -7.55 18.47
N ASN A 380 10.11 -8.60 19.22
CA ASN A 380 9.10 -9.61 19.45
C ASN A 380 7.73 -9.00 19.75
N VAL A 381 6.92 -8.76 18.72
CA VAL A 381 5.54 -8.37 18.91
C VAL A 381 4.72 -9.65 19.02
N LYS A 382 4.27 -9.96 20.22
CA LYS A 382 3.24 -10.98 20.45
C LYS A 382 1.91 -10.39 20.03
N ILE A 383 1.38 -10.82 18.88
CA ILE A 383 0.00 -10.54 18.52
C ILE A 383 -0.86 -11.64 19.14
N SER A 384 -1.52 -11.35 20.24
CA SER A 384 -2.55 -12.22 20.79
C SER A 384 -3.83 -12.04 19.99
N VAL A 385 -4.30 -13.07 19.32
CA VAL A 385 -5.49 -13.03 18.49
C VAL A 385 -6.46 -14.11 18.93
N ALA A 386 -7.72 -13.76 19.14
CA ALA A 386 -8.77 -14.68 19.56
C ALA A 386 -9.09 -15.74 18.48
N ALA A 387 -9.52 -16.93 18.91
CA ALA A 387 -9.79 -18.07 18.04
C ALA A 387 -10.63 -17.73 16.80
N ALA A 388 -10.07 -18.00 15.63
CA ALA A 388 -10.72 -17.84 14.33
C ALA A 388 -11.40 -19.14 13.87
N ALA A 389 -12.17 -19.04 12.78
CA ALA A 389 -12.66 -20.20 12.04
C ALA A 389 -11.50 -21.18 11.71
N PRO A 390 -11.76 -22.49 11.60
CA PRO A 390 -10.71 -23.45 11.29
C PRO A 390 -9.97 -23.02 10.01
N PRO A 391 -8.64 -23.01 10.01
CA PRO A 391 -7.85 -22.55 8.87
C PRO A 391 -8.00 -23.50 7.69
N ASP A 392 -8.01 -22.95 6.47
CA ASP A 392 -7.87 -23.72 5.24
C ASP A 392 -6.47 -24.35 5.15
N SER A 393 -6.30 -25.29 4.24
CA SER A 393 -5.00 -25.83 3.89
C SER A 393 -4.58 -25.41 2.50
N LEU A 394 -3.30 -25.12 2.32
CA LEU A 394 -2.67 -24.80 1.05
C LEU A 394 -1.64 -25.88 0.69
N ASN A 395 -1.73 -26.41 -0.54
CA ASN A 395 -0.64 -27.20 -1.12
C ASN A 395 0.41 -26.23 -1.67
N LEU A 396 1.43 -25.98 -0.88
CA LEU A 396 2.53 -25.08 -1.24
C LEU A 396 3.55 -25.81 -2.13
N LEU A 397 3.84 -25.23 -3.27
CA LEU A 397 5.00 -25.58 -4.10
C LEU A 397 6.24 -24.89 -3.51
N GLY A 398 6.82 -25.49 -2.51
CA GLY A 398 7.95 -24.96 -1.75
C GLY A 398 9.30 -25.40 -2.27
N ILE A 399 10.35 -24.94 -1.61
CA ILE A 399 11.74 -25.38 -1.77
C ILE A 399 12.19 -26.03 -0.46
N ALA A 400 12.90 -27.14 -0.57
CA ALA A 400 13.48 -27.81 0.60
C ALA A 400 14.45 -26.87 1.33
N SER A 401 14.39 -26.88 2.65
CA SER A 401 15.23 -26.06 3.51
C SER A 401 15.74 -26.84 4.71
N ARG A 402 16.70 -26.29 5.40
CA ARG A 402 17.14 -26.75 6.73
C ARG A 402 17.36 -25.56 7.64
N ILE A 403 17.04 -25.73 8.90
CA ILE A 403 17.29 -24.73 9.94
C ILE A 403 18.66 -25.02 10.54
N LEU A 404 19.49 -24.00 10.60
CA LEU A 404 20.86 -24.05 11.12
C LEU A 404 21.03 -23.04 12.25
N LYS A 405 21.96 -23.31 13.16
CA LYS A 405 22.38 -22.38 14.22
C LYS A 405 23.46 -21.45 13.67
N SER A 406 23.26 -20.18 13.78
CA SER A 406 24.21 -19.15 13.33
C SER A 406 25.45 -19.11 14.27
N PRO A 407 26.67 -19.24 13.77
CA PRO A 407 27.87 -19.01 14.56
C PRO A 407 28.10 -17.52 14.87
N VAL A 408 27.39 -16.61 14.20
CA VAL A 408 27.54 -15.15 14.38
C VAL A 408 26.56 -14.62 15.41
N THR A 409 25.27 -14.98 15.27
CA THR A 409 24.18 -14.41 16.10
C THR A 409 23.68 -15.36 17.17
N ASN A 410 24.07 -16.63 17.11
CA ASN A 410 23.52 -17.73 17.92
C ASN A 410 22.00 -17.89 17.80
N ALA A 411 21.39 -17.32 16.75
CA ALA A 411 19.98 -17.49 16.39
C ALA A 411 19.83 -18.58 15.32
N ASP A 412 18.61 -19.07 15.15
CA ASP A 412 18.29 -19.97 14.05
C ASP A 412 18.15 -19.18 12.75
N TYR A 413 18.59 -19.77 11.63
CA TYR A 413 18.40 -19.21 10.29
C TYR A 413 18.13 -20.33 9.29
N VAL A 414 17.49 -19.99 8.15
CA VAL A 414 17.16 -20.94 7.10
C VAL A 414 18.25 -20.99 6.02
N GLU A 415 18.55 -22.20 5.55
CA GLU A 415 19.30 -22.45 4.33
C GLU A 415 18.39 -23.11 3.31
N TRP A 416 18.16 -22.45 2.18
CA TRP A 416 17.37 -22.98 1.06
C TRP A 416 18.23 -23.85 0.16
N LEU A 417 17.75 -25.08 -0.15
CA LEU A 417 18.55 -26.12 -0.82
C LEU A 417 18.33 -26.16 -2.34
N GLY A 418 17.44 -25.32 -2.89
CA GLY A 418 17.11 -25.27 -4.33
C GLY A 418 16.39 -26.52 -4.85
N LYS A 419 15.86 -27.40 -3.99
CA LYS A 419 15.16 -28.64 -4.37
C LYS A 419 13.65 -28.44 -4.25
N PRO A 420 12.88 -28.64 -5.34
CA PRO A 420 11.43 -28.56 -5.30
C PRO A 420 10.81 -29.58 -4.33
N ILE A 421 9.85 -29.13 -3.54
CA ILE A 421 9.00 -29.97 -2.71
C ILE A 421 7.55 -29.51 -2.78
N THR A 422 6.64 -30.38 -2.43
CA THR A 422 5.24 -30.01 -2.18
C THR A 422 4.91 -30.30 -0.71
N MET A 423 4.37 -29.32 -0.03
CA MET A 423 3.96 -29.49 1.36
C MET A 423 2.54 -28.95 1.57
N LYS A 424 1.79 -29.60 2.44
CA LYS A 424 0.49 -29.10 2.87
C LYS A 424 0.71 -28.23 4.11
N ILE A 425 0.37 -26.95 4.00
CA ILE A 425 0.51 -25.99 5.09
C ILE A 425 -0.84 -25.40 5.46
N VAL A 426 -0.91 -24.83 6.65
CA VAL A 426 -2.07 -24.05 7.09
C VAL A 426 -2.11 -22.73 6.31
N ASN A 427 -3.33 -22.33 5.88
CA ASN A 427 -3.56 -21.06 5.18
C ASN A 427 -4.55 -20.22 6.00
N TYR A 428 -4.03 -19.26 6.72
CA TYR A 428 -4.84 -18.35 7.52
C TYR A 428 -5.36 -17.21 6.66
N LYS A 429 -6.67 -16.98 6.70
CA LYS A 429 -7.32 -15.87 5.99
C LYS A 429 -8.02 -14.96 6.99
N GLY A 430 -7.58 -13.71 7.07
CA GLY A 430 -8.22 -12.68 7.88
C GLY A 430 -9.42 -12.08 7.16
N THR A 431 -10.52 -12.84 7.08
CA THR A 431 -11.73 -12.46 6.34
C THR A 431 -12.89 -12.01 7.23
N GLU A 432 -12.81 -12.25 8.54
CA GLU A 432 -13.86 -11.92 9.50
C GLU A 432 -13.65 -10.47 10.01
N PRO A 433 -14.61 -9.55 9.76
CA PRO A 433 -14.53 -8.20 10.29
C PRO A 433 -14.71 -8.18 11.81
N THR A 434 -13.93 -7.36 12.52
CA THR A 434 -13.98 -7.27 14.00
C THR A 434 -14.54 -5.94 14.49
N ASP A 435 -14.09 -4.82 13.90
CA ASP A 435 -14.51 -3.49 14.32
C ASP A 435 -15.40 -2.87 13.25
N PHE A 436 -16.53 -2.35 13.68
CA PHE A 436 -17.52 -1.75 12.79
C PHE A 436 -17.86 -0.34 13.24
N ILE A 437 -18.02 0.53 12.28
CA ILE A 437 -18.60 1.86 12.47
C ILE A 437 -19.98 1.91 11.81
N THR A 438 -20.99 2.33 12.58
CA THR A 438 -22.31 2.64 12.03
C THR A 438 -22.16 3.83 11.08
N ARG A 439 -22.63 3.68 9.83
CA ARG A 439 -22.56 4.70 8.80
C ARG A 439 -23.31 5.96 9.23
N PRO A 440 -22.67 7.12 9.40
CA PRO A 440 -23.36 8.37 9.59
C PRO A 440 -23.93 8.85 8.24
N LYS A 441 -24.88 9.79 8.25
CA LYS A 441 -25.32 10.47 7.02
C LYS A 441 -24.17 11.20 6.35
N GLY A 442 -23.31 11.81 7.17
CA GLY A 442 -22.14 12.51 6.66
C GLY A 442 -21.22 13.03 7.76
N TYR A 443 -20.17 13.69 7.31
CA TYR A 443 -19.15 14.31 8.14
C TYR A 443 -19.09 15.82 7.93
N TRP A 444 -18.97 16.55 9.02
CA TRP A 444 -18.75 17.99 9.05
C TRP A 444 -17.31 18.27 9.45
N ILE A 445 -16.58 19.01 8.63
CA ILE A 445 -15.16 19.32 8.83
C ILE A 445 -14.98 20.84 8.81
N PRO A 446 -14.45 21.47 9.86
CA PRO A 446 -14.23 22.92 9.88
C PRO A 446 -13.06 23.33 8.96
N PRO A 447 -13.03 24.60 8.48
CA PRO A 447 -11.97 25.08 7.58
C PRO A 447 -10.58 25.11 8.22
N SER A 448 -10.49 25.04 9.56
CA SER A 448 -9.20 24.87 10.26
C SER A 448 -8.51 23.53 9.99
N CYS A 449 -9.20 22.59 9.35
CA CYS A 449 -8.67 21.31 8.86
C CYS A 449 -8.46 21.33 7.33
N ASP A 450 -7.96 22.43 6.79
CA ASP A 450 -7.82 22.68 5.35
C ASP A 450 -6.94 21.65 4.63
N ASP A 451 -5.87 21.17 5.29
CA ASP A 451 -5.03 20.08 4.77
C ASP A 451 -5.82 18.77 4.60
N ILE A 452 -6.67 18.41 5.57
CA ILE A 452 -7.55 17.24 5.49
C ILE A 452 -8.57 17.40 4.36
N ILE A 453 -9.19 18.57 4.25
CA ILE A 453 -10.15 18.90 3.20
C ILE A 453 -9.49 18.77 1.82
N ALA A 454 -8.26 19.30 1.67
CA ALA A 454 -7.50 19.20 0.43
C ALA A 454 -7.19 17.74 0.05
N ARG A 455 -6.79 16.91 1.01
CA ARG A 455 -6.52 15.47 0.80
C ARG A 455 -7.78 14.71 0.39
N LEU A 456 -8.88 14.91 1.08
CA LEU A 456 -10.17 14.29 0.73
C LEU A 456 -10.62 14.68 -0.69
N LYS A 457 -10.40 15.93 -1.10
CA LYS A 457 -10.65 16.40 -2.47
C LYS A 457 -9.74 15.69 -3.49
N LEU A 458 -8.47 15.50 -3.18
CA LEU A 458 -7.52 14.77 -4.03
C LEU A 458 -7.93 13.31 -4.22
N HIS A 459 -8.50 12.66 -3.20
CA HIS A 459 -9.09 11.33 -3.34
C HIS A 459 -10.28 11.29 -4.31
N GLY A 460 -10.88 12.43 -4.65
CA GLY A 460 -12.09 12.50 -5.47
C GLY A 460 -13.37 12.38 -4.65
N ILE A 461 -13.30 12.49 -3.33
CA ILE A 461 -14.47 12.49 -2.45
C ILE A 461 -15.26 13.77 -2.67
N LYS A 462 -16.56 13.63 -2.96
CA LYS A 462 -17.46 14.77 -3.17
C LYS A 462 -17.80 15.42 -1.84
N MET A 463 -17.79 16.75 -1.81
CA MET A 463 -18.09 17.54 -0.63
C MET A 463 -18.86 18.81 -0.98
N GLU A 464 -19.70 19.28 -0.07
CA GLU A 464 -20.39 20.57 -0.12
C GLU A 464 -19.63 21.55 0.78
N ILE A 465 -19.32 22.73 0.26
CA ILE A 465 -18.72 23.84 1.04
C ILE A 465 -19.86 24.76 1.46
N ILE A 466 -19.98 25.04 2.76
CA ILE A 466 -20.97 26.01 3.25
C ILE A 466 -20.43 27.43 3.19
N ASN A 467 -21.26 28.36 2.71
CA ASN A 467 -20.88 29.76 2.57
C ASN A 467 -21.25 30.61 3.79
N GLU A 468 -22.09 30.09 4.67
CA GLU A 468 -22.54 30.76 5.91
C GLU A 468 -22.38 29.80 7.10
N PRO A 469 -22.17 30.34 8.33
CA PRO A 469 -22.09 29.52 9.52
C PRO A 469 -23.37 28.69 9.72
N ARG A 470 -23.22 27.42 10.12
CA ARG A 470 -24.34 26.51 10.37
C ARG A 470 -24.16 25.80 11.72
N GLU A 471 -25.16 25.88 12.58
CA GLU A 471 -25.22 25.06 13.79
C GLU A 471 -25.85 23.71 13.44
N VAL A 472 -25.14 22.61 13.74
CA VAL A 472 -25.57 21.25 13.43
C VAL A 472 -25.49 20.38 14.70
N ALA A 473 -26.49 19.54 14.90
CA ALA A 473 -26.41 18.48 15.92
C ALA A 473 -25.55 17.34 15.38
N VAL A 474 -24.41 17.12 15.99
CA VAL A 474 -23.43 16.11 15.60
C VAL A 474 -22.97 15.28 16.78
N GLU A 475 -22.51 14.09 16.48
CA GLU A 475 -21.68 13.31 17.38
C GLU A 475 -20.21 13.62 17.09
N MET A 476 -19.43 13.93 18.11
CA MET A 476 -17.99 14.15 18.04
C MET A 476 -17.28 13.23 19.01
N TYR A 477 -16.03 12.89 18.74
CA TYR A 477 -15.24 12.02 19.60
C TYR A 477 -14.32 12.81 20.52
N ARG A 478 -14.41 12.52 21.82
CA ARG A 478 -13.40 12.93 22.80
C ARG A 478 -12.39 11.83 22.99
N ILE A 479 -11.12 12.14 22.85
CA ILE A 479 -10.03 11.21 23.09
C ILE A 479 -9.88 11.02 24.59
N THR A 480 -9.98 9.78 25.07
CA THR A 480 -9.93 9.48 26.51
C THR A 480 -8.59 8.91 26.96
N LYS A 481 -7.93 8.17 26.06
CA LYS A 481 -6.56 7.69 26.23
C LYS A 481 -5.89 7.74 24.88
N TYR A 482 -4.60 7.99 24.85
CA TYR A 482 -3.81 7.95 23.63
C TYR A 482 -2.35 7.57 23.92
N VAL A 483 -1.71 7.01 22.91
CA VAL A 483 -0.27 6.79 22.85
C VAL A 483 0.24 7.26 21.49
N TYR A 484 1.45 7.80 21.46
CA TYR A 484 2.13 8.12 20.21
C TYR A 484 2.79 6.87 19.65
N GLY A 485 2.63 6.65 18.38
CA GLY A 485 3.03 5.45 17.70
C GLY A 485 1.92 4.40 17.62
N ASP A 486 2.24 3.29 17.01
CA ASP A 486 1.44 2.05 17.02
C ASP A 486 2.14 0.96 17.86
N ASP A 487 1.62 -0.27 17.79
CA ASP A 487 2.19 -1.40 18.52
C ASP A 487 3.64 -1.73 18.13
N ASN A 488 4.07 -1.31 16.93
CA ASN A 488 5.39 -1.61 16.37
C ASN A 488 6.37 -0.42 16.42
N HIS A 489 5.86 0.82 16.46
CA HIS A 489 6.62 2.07 16.30
C HIS A 489 6.28 3.06 17.43
N GLN A 490 6.41 2.63 18.67
CA GLN A 490 6.14 3.50 19.81
C GLN A 490 7.18 4.62 19.91
N LEU A 491 6.70 5.87 19.95
CA LEU A 491 7.53 7.09 20.05
C LEU A 491 8.52 7.28 18.89
N GLU A 492 8.35 6.54 17.78
CA GLU A 492 9.17 6.68 16.58
C GLU A 492 8.33 7.18 15.40
N PRO A 493 8.92 8.02 14.52
CA PRO A 493 8.26 8.38 13.28
C PRO A 493 8.13 7.16 12.34
N PHE A 494 6.96 7.01 11.74
CA PHE A 494 6.72 6.03 10.69
C PHE A 494 6.20 6.70 9.43
N GLU A 495 6.87 6.49 8.30
CA GLU A 495 6.49 7.06 6.99
C GLU A 495 6.21 8.57 7.05
N GLY A 496 7.09 9.31 7.73
CA GLY A 496 7.04 10.76 7.85
C GLY A 496 6.09 11.31 8.92
N HIS A 497 5.40 10.46 9.67
CA HIS A 497 4.41 10.85 10.67
C HIS A 497 4.70 10.27 12.05
N MET A 498 4.29 11.01 13.09
CA MET A 498 4.12 10.45 14.41
C MET A 498 2.71 9.87 14.49
N GLN A 499 2.60 8.56 14.40
CA GLN A 499 1.31 7.89 14.50
C GLN A 499 0.69 8.06 15.89
N VAL A 500 -0.63 7.91 15.98
CA VAL A 500 -1.39 7.97 17.23
C VAL A 500 -2.40 6.85 17.27
N SER A 501 -2.49 6.17 18.38
CA SER A 501 -3.59 5.28 18.69
C SER A 501 -4.28 5.73 19.98
N GLY A 502 -5.57 5.46 20.11
CA GLY A 502 -6.30 5.92 21.27
C GLY A 502 -7.71 5.36 21.39
N THR A 503 -8.29 5.57 22.57
CA THR A 503 -9.71 5.28 22.82
C THR A 503 -10.52 6.56 22.78
N THR A 504 -11.75 6.46 22.30
CA THR A 504 -12.66 7.57 22.10
C THR A 504 -13.93 7.40 22.91
N LYS A 505 -14.54 8.53 23.26
CA LYS A 505 -15.91 8.59 23.80
C LYS A 505 -16.73 9.50 22.89
N ALA A 506 -17.86 9.00 22.42
CA ALA A 506 -18.79 9.80 21.63
C ALA A 506 -19.53 10.83 22.51
N GLU A 507 -19.64 12.06 22.01
CA GLU A 507 -20.34 13.18 22.65
C GLU A 507 -21.30 13.81 21.61
N THR A 508 -22.61 13.72 21.85
CA THR A 508 -23.59 14.45 21.05
C THR A 508 -23.63 15.92 21.48
N ARG A 509 -23.45 16.82 20.51
CA ARG A 509 -23.47 18.26 20.79
C ARG A 509 -24.00 19.06 19.59
N LYS A 510 -24.48 20.26 19.86
CA LYS A 510 -24.69 21.27 18.83
C LYS A 510 -23.35 21.97 18.57
N GLN A 511 -22.89 21.86 17.35
CA GLN A 511 -21.60 22.42 16.94
C GLN A 511 -21.84 23.47 15.86
N LEU A 512 -21.28 24.67 16.06
CA LEU A 512 -21.24 25.70 15.05
C LEU A 512 -20.08 25.41 14.08
N PHE A 513 -20.39 25.18 12.81
CA PHE A 513 -19.44 25.10 11.72
C PHE A 513 -19.38 26.43 10.99
N PRO A 514 -18.24 27.13 10.96
CA PRO A 514 -18.13 28.43 10.30
C PRO A 514 -18.23 28.31 8.76
N ALA A 515 -18.42 29.43 8.07
CA ALA A 515 -18.30 29.49 6.62
C ALA A 515 -16.97 28.91 6.14
N GLY A 516 -16.95 28.17 5.04
CA GLY A 516 -15.80 27.42 4.55
C GLY A 516 -15.67 26.01 5.10
N SER A 517 -16.51 25.60 6.08
CA SER A 517 -16.62 24.20 6.49
C SER A 517 -17.17 23.35 5.35
N VAL A 518 -16.84 22.06 5.36
CA VAL A 518 -17.33 21.12 4.36
C VAL A 518 -18.24 20.05 4.96
N TYR A 519 -19.26 19.67 4.20
CA TYR A 519 -20.08 18.50 4.46
C TYR A 519 -19.78 17.41 3.44
N ILE A 520 -19.53 16.19 3.94
CA ILE A 520 -19.24 15.01 3.13
C ILE A 520 -20.32 13.97 3.39
N SER A 521 -21.24 13.79 2.44
CA SER A 521 -22.22 12.71 2.52
C SER A 521 -21.55 11.35 2.36
N THR A 522 -21.94 10.38 3.18
CA THR A 522 -21.47 8.98 3.01
C THR A 522 -22.25 8.24 1.93
N ASP A 523 -23.35 8.82 1.43
CA ASP A 523 -24.09 8.30 0.28
C ASP A 523 -23.43 8.72 -1.05
N GLN A 524 -22.24 8.21 -1.24
CA GLN A 524 -21.46 8.35 -2.48
C GLN A 524 -20.55 7.13 -2.66
N PRO A 525 -20.05 6.84 -3.87
CA PRO A 525 -19.17 5.68 -4.11
C PRO A 525 -17.95 5.62 -3.21
N LEU A 526 -17.35 6.78 -2.91
CA LEU A 526 -16.19 6.87 -2.01
C LEU A 526 -16.56 7.10 -0.53
N GLY A 527 -17.82 6.83 -0.16
CA GLY A 527 -18.29 7.02 1.22
C GLY A 527 -17.55 6.13 2.22
N ASP A 528 -17.27 4.88 1.87
CA ASP A 528 -16.52 3.95 2.72
C ASP A 528 -15.06 4.40 2.89
N LEU A 529 -14.43 4.88 1.83
CA LEU A 529 -13.09 5.46 1.90
C LEU A 529 -13.09 6.70 2.82
N ALA A 530 -14.07 7.59 2.67
CA ALA A 530 -14.19 8.76 3.55
C ALA A 530 -14.33 8.34 5.02
N MET A 531 -15.12 7.32 5.32
CA MET A 531 -15.24 6.77 6.68
C MET A 531 -13.92 6.25 7.20
N VAL A 532 -13.20 5.43 6.44
CA VAL A 532 -11.91 4.87 6.86
C VAL A 532 -10.87 5.98 7.12
N LEU A 533 -10.89 7.06 6.32
CA LEU A 533 -9.95 8.17 6.49
C LEU A 533 -10.30 9.11 7.66
N LEU A 534 -11.58 9.16 8.07
CA LEU A 534 -12.06 10.12 9.09
C LEU A 534 -12.37 9.48 10.44
N GLU A 535 -12.59 8.17 10.53
CA GLU A 535 -12.90 7.51 11.79
C GLU A 535 -11.64 7.22 12.62
N PRO A 536 -11.49 7.75 13.84
CA PRO A 536 -10.27 7.60 14.65
C PRO A 536 -9.89 6.15 14.97
N THR A 537 -10.85 5.23 14.93
CA THR A 537 -10.62 3.79 15.17
C THR A 537 -9.96 3.08 13.98
N SER A 538 -9.97 3.68 12.79
CA SER A 538 -9.31 3.13 11.62
C SER A 538 -7.79 3.35 11.70
N LYS A 539 -7.02 2.29 11.45
CA LYS A 539 -5.54 2.36 11.40
C LYS A 539 -5.00 3.24 10.26
N ASP A 540 -5.83 3.53 9.25
CA ASP A 540 -5.48 4.38 8.11
C ASP A 540 -6.15 5.75 8.14
N SER A 541 -6.79 6.10 9.26
CA SER A 541 -7.38 7.43 9.43
C SER A 541 -6.32 8.53 9.53
N TYR A 542 -6.70 9.74 9.15
CA TYR A 542 -5.86 10.92 9.39
C TYR A 542 -5.57 11.14 10.88
N PHE A 543 -6.47 10.68 11.78
CA PHE A 543 -6.18 10.65 13.21
C PHE A 543 -5.00 9.72 13.52
N SER A 544 -5.08 8.47 13.09
CA SER A 544 -4.03 7.48 13.34
C SER A 544 -2.69 7.86 12.70
N TRP A 545 -2.72 8.55 11.54
CA TRP A 545 -1.53 9.10 10.91
C TRP A 545 -0.99 10.38 11.56
N GLY A 546 -1.61 10.88 12.63
CA GLY A 546 -1.10 12.02 13.40
C GLY A 546 -1.35 13.39 12.76
N PHE A 547 -2.32 13.54 11.86
CA PHE A 547 -2.64 14.83 11.26
C PHE A 547 -3.33 15.80 12.23
N PHE A 548 -3.78 15.32 13.40
CA PHE A 548 -4.52 16.10 14.40
C PHE A 548 -3.74 16.26 15.71
N LEU A 549 -2.41 16.21 15.68
CA LEU A 549 -1.58 16.28 16.92
C LEU A 549 -1.85 17.51 17.77
N SER A 550 -2.31 18.61 17.18
CA SER A 550 -2.65 19.85 17.93
C SER A 550 -3.78 19.67 18.95
N ILE A 551 -4.69 18.68 18.76
CA ILE A 551 -5.77 18.45 19.73
C ILE A 551 -5.26 17.92 21.09
N PHE A 552 -4.04 17.38 21.13
CA PHE A 552 -3.40 16.89 22.36
C PHE A 552 -2.68 17.99 23.14
N GLN A 553 -2.61 19.19 22.59
CA GLN A 553 -1.98 20.33 23.24
C GLN A 553 -3.03 21.14 24.00
N ARG A 554 -2.74 21.40 25.26
CA ARG A 554 -3.47 22.39 26.04
C ARG A 554 -2.57 23.61 26.15
N THR A 555 -2.91 24.66 25.41
CA THR A 555 -2.09 25.87 25.33
C THR A 555 -2.52 26.94 26.32
N GLU A 556 -3.79 26.97 26.71
CA GLU A 556 -4.28 27.82 27.78
C GLU A 556 -4.01 27.17 29.16
N TYR A 557 -3.70 27.96 30.14
CA TYR A 557 -3.31 27.51 31.48
C TYR A 557 -3.99 28.33 32.59
N MET A 558 -3.91 27.85 33.79
CA MET A 558 -4.40 28.53 34.97
C MET A 558 -3.28 28.65 36.00
N GLU A 559 -3.32 29.70 36.77
CA GLU A 559 -2.41 29.94 37.88
C GLU A 559 -3.00 29.45 39.21
N ALA A 560 -2.17 28.82 40.03
CA ALA A 560 -2.61 28.25 41.30
C ALA A 560 -3.24 29.30 42.24
N TYR A 561 -2.72 30.52 42.27
CA TYR A 561 -3.25 31.59 43.10
C TYR A 561 -4.68 32.03 42.73
N VAL A 562 -5.12 31.72 41.49
CA VAL A 562 -6.51 31.92 41.02
C VAL A 562 -7.34 30.67 41.26
N MET A 563 -6.77 29.49 40.96
CA MET A 563 -7.55 28.25 40.95
C MET A 563 -7.80 27.70 42.35
N GLU A 564 -6.87 27.88 43.31
CA GLU A 564 -7.05 27.46 44.71
C GLU A 564 -8.29 28.07 45.36
N PRO A 565 -8.45 29.42 45.42
CA PRO A 565 -9.65 30.04 46.00
C PRO A 565 -10.91 29.69 45.18
N MET A 566 -10.80 29.53 43.88
CA MET A 566 -11.93 29.13 43.04
C MET A 566 -12.37 27.70 43.37
N ALA A 567 -11.45 26.74 43.45
CA ALA A 567 -11.74 25.35 43.81
C ALA A 567 -12.37 25.24 45.19
N LYS A 568 -11.85 26.01 46.18
CA LYS A 568 -12.43 26.08 47.50
C LYS A 568 -13.89 26.54 47.46
N LYS A 569 -14.17 27.61 46.74
CA LYS A 569 -15.55 28.12 46.56
C LYS A 569 -16.43 27.10 45.83
N MET A 570 -15.95 26.42 44.79
CA MET A 570 -16.69 25.38 44.10
C MET A 570 -17.10 24.23 45.01
N LEU A 571 -16.25 23.86 45.97
CA LEU A 571 -16.57 22.82 46.96
C LEU A 571 -17.59 23.33 48.00
N GLU A 572 -17.51 24.59 48.40
CA GLU A 572 -18.47 25.24 49.33
C GLU A 572 -19.85 25.36 48.69
N ASP A 573 -19.91 25.67 47.37
CA ASP A 573 -21.15 25.90 46.62
C ASP A 573 -21.83 24.59 46.14
N SER A 574 -21.15 23.44 46.18
CA SER A 574 -21.68 22.17 45.61
C SER A 574 -21.27 20.92 46.42
N SER A 575 -22.18 20.41 47.23
CA SER A 575 -22.00 19.15 47.94
C SER A 575 -21.83 17.94 46.98
N ALA A 576 -22.44 18.00 45.79
CA ALA A 576 -22.28 16.97 44.76
C ALA A 576 -20.83 16.96 44.22
N LEU A 577 -20.26 18.14 43.96
CA LEU A 577 -18.86 18.25 43.49
C LEU A 577 -17.88 17.82 44.58
N GLN A 578 -18.18 18.17 45.85
CA GLN A 578 -17.38 17.73 47.01
C GLN A 578 -17.34 16.21 47.08
N LYS A 579 -18.49 15.55 46.95
CA LYS A 579 -18.58 14.08 46.94
C LYS A 579 -17.78 13.49 45.77
N GLU A 580 -17.96 13.99 44.55
CA GLU A 580 -17.21 13.55 43.36
C GLU A 580 -15.69 13.68 43.56
N PHE A 581 -15.25 14.78 44.18
CA PHE A 581 -13.83 15.03 44.45
C PHE A 581 -13.26 14.02 45.45
N GLU A 582 -13.96 13.73 46.56
CA GLU A 582 -13.52 12.77 47.56
C GLU A 582 -13.51 11.33 47.01
N GLU A 583 -14.51 10.98 46.23
CA GLU A 583 -14.55 9.69 45.52
C GLU A 583 -13.36 9.52 44.57
N LYS A 584 -13.03 10.56 43.80
CA LYS A 584 -11.87 10.56 42.91
C LYS A 584 -10.55 10.42 43.66
N LYS A 585 -10.35 11.14 44.75
CA LYS A 585 -9.17 11.02 45.61
C LYS A 585 -9.04 9.63 46.24
N ALA A 586 -10.16 9.05 46.62
CA ALA A 586 -10.20 7.69 47.18
C ALA A 586 -9.80 6.64 46.14
N ALA A 587 -10.28 6.79 44.92
CA ALA A 587 -10.04 5.85 43.80
C ALA A 587 -8.65 5.99 43.20
N ASP A 588 -8.08 7.22 43.16
CA ASP A 588 -6.80 7.53 42.52
C ASP A 588 -5.81 8.12 43.52
N LYS A 589 -4.91 7.32 44.06
CA LYS A 589 -3.92 7.74 45.07
C LYS A 589 -2.80 8.61 44.49
N VAL A 590 -2.54 8.53 43.16
CA VAL A 590 -1.57 9.42 42.50
C VAL A 590 -2.18 10.81 42.36
N PHE A 591 -3.38 10.89 41.83
CA PHE A 591 -4.14 12.14 41.77
C PHE A 591 -4.27 12.82 43.15
N ALA A 592 -4.59 12.05 44.19
CA ALA A 592 -4.78 12.58 45.54
C ALA A 592 -3.54 13.28 46.14
N LYS A 593 -2.34 13.01 45.59
CA LYS A 593 -1.06 13.58 46.05
C LYS A 593 -0.46 14.60 45.07
N ASP A 594 -1.14 14.86 43.97
CA ASP A 594 -0.65 15.77 42.93
C ASP A 594 -1.51 17.08 42.94
N PRO A 595 -1.01 18.18 43.53
CA PRO A 595 -1.74 19.45 43.56
C PRO A 595 -2.07 19.99 42.17
N THR A 596 -1.18 19.79 41.18
CA THR A 596 -1.39 20.24 39.80
C THR A 596 -2.51 19.45 39.12
N ALA A 597 -2.55 18.15 39.31
CA ALA A 597 -3.64 17.31 38.82
C ALA A 597 -4.97 17.68 39.46
N ILE A 598 -4.98 17.94 40.75
CA ILE A 598 -6.18 18.37 41.49
C ILE A 598 -6.70 19.71 40.95
N LEU A 599 -5.86 20.73 40.85
CA LEU A 599 -6.28 22.04 40.34
C LEU A 599 -6.70 21.96 38.86
N THR A 600 -6.03 21.15 38.08
CA THR A 600 -6.43 20.86 36.68
C THR A 600 -7.82 20.20 36.60
N TRP A 601 -8.13 19.32 37.54
CA TRP A 601 -9.45 18.70 37.62
C TRP A 601 -10.55 19.72 37.93
N PHE A 602 -10.33 20.63 38.90
CA PHE A 602 -11.26 21.73 39.18
C PHE A 602 -11.37 22.69 38.00
N TYR A 603 -10.25 23.06 37.37
CA TYR A 603 -10.22 23.88 36.16
C TYR A 603 -11.10 23.29 35.05
N SER A 604 -11.03 21.97 34.85
CA SER A 604 -11.86 21.27 33.85
C SER A 604 -13.38 21.36 34.11
N LYS A 605 -13.80 21.75 35.30
CA LYS A 605 -15.20 21.97 35.69
C LYS A 605 -15.65 23.43 35.54
N THR A 606 -14.75 24.33 35.18
CA THR A 606 -15.04 25.76 35.03
C THR A 606 -15.43 26.10 33.58
N LYS A 607 -16.03 27.27 33.40
CA LYS A 607 -16.31 27.84 32.07
C LYS A 607 -15.07 28.38 31.36
N PHE A 608 -13.91 28.42 32.03
CA PHE A 608 -12.64 28.86 31.48
C PHE A 608 -11.89 27.72 30.77
N TYR A 609 -12.32 26.49 30.99
CA TYR A 609 -11.68 25.33 30.35
C TYR A 609 -11.93 25.29 28.86
N ASP A 610 -10.88 25.02 28.06
CA ASP A 610 -11.03 24.80 26.63
C ASP A 610 -11.72 23.45 26.36
N ASP A 611 -12.97 23.51 26.00
CA ASP A 611 -13.80 22.33 25.71
C ASP A 611 -13.38 21.60 24.40
N ARG A 612 -12.45 22.20 23.61
CA ARG A 612 -11.88 21.57 22.40
C ARG A 612 -10.67 20.70 22.73
N TYR A 613 -10.08 20.80 23.92
CA TYR A 613 -8.97 19.93 24.31
C TYR A 613 -9.38 18.46 24.22
N LEU A 614 -8.59 17.65 23.51
CA LEU A 614 -8.85 16.24 23.18
C LEU A 614 -10.15 16.00 22.40
N LEU A 615 -10.78 17.01 21.85
CA LEU A 615 -11.95 16.87 21.00
C LEU A 615 -11.52 16.72 19.53
N TYR A 616 -11.85 15.59 18.93
CA TYR A 616 -11.62 15.36 17.51
C TYR A 616 -12.53 16.30 16.68
N PRO A 617 -11.96 17.12 15.76
CA PRO A 617 -12.69 18.25 15.19
C PRO A 617 -13.69 17.87 14.07
N VAL A 618 -13.87 16.59 13.79
CA VAL A 618 -14.81 16.08 12.78
C VAL A 618 -16.12 15.71 13.45
N GLY A 619 -17.21 16.32 12.98
CA GLY A 619 -18.57 16.03 13.45
C GLY A 619 -19.23 14.96 12.57
N ARG A 620 -19.90 13.99 13.19
CA ARG A 620 -20.68 12.93 12.52
C ARG A 620 -22.16 13.29 12.61
N GLU A 621 -22.85 13.38 11.48
CA GLU A 621 -24.30 13.52 11.40
C GLU A 621 -24.93 12.12 11.32
N LEU A 622 -25.66 11.72 12.37
CA LEU A 622 -26.26 10.38 12.49
C LEU A 622 -27.60 10.25 11.78
#